data_0f8b484e7af7342a1a2eda3566014a25
#
_entry.id   0f8b484e7af7342a1a2eda3566014a25
#
_cell.length_a   1.000
_cell.length_b   1.000
_cell.length_c   1.000
_cell.angle_alpha   90.00
_cell.angle_beta   90.00
_cell.angle_gamma   90.00
#
_symmetry.space_group_name_H-M   'P 1'
#
loop_
_entity.id
_entity.type
_entity.pdbx_description
1 polymer ?
#
loop_
_entity_poly.entity_id
_entity_poly.type
_entity_poly.pdbx_seq_one_letter_code
_entity_poly.pdbx_strand_id
1 'polypeptide(L)'
;AYHRRPYIYPEDAYSLAVVKLGSGSNLLGYYMYHGGTNPEGIDELNETQRTPSTNYNDMPVKNYDFQAPLGEFGQSYPHYYTLRKLHLFMQDFGELLAPMEAQFPCPQDIKKGDDSFLRYAIREKDGSGFIFINNYERLQPLTTKKNVHLEACGVKLPRITVPAGTVCIFPVNVEGIRYATAQLIAKRDGKVYMEQIPGIPTTICMADGKVLRGVKARGTETPVYKNIYLLDSHAASHLFLDEAPAQPIIEDVAYTKVREATADYNITIGRNKVAEAPRDEHFADAAIYTIDIPDCNREGRLLRIDYRGDVARLYCNGHLIADNFYNGRPMLYGLWRLPEDCRQLELRVIPLQKDMPVYFPREADTTPGEEIVRIIVE
;
A
#
# COMPACT_ATOMS: atom_id res chain seq x y z
N ALA A 1 5.43 7.59 12.77
CA ALA A 1 6.49 6.73 12.20
C ALA A 1 7.77 7.52 11.95
N TYR A 2 8.14 8.43 12.88
CA TYR A 2 9.15 9.44 12.63
C TYR A 2 10.60 8.95 12.68
N HIS A 3 10.92 7.82 13.16
CA HIS A 3 12.30 7.34 13.31
C HIS A 3 12.53 6.05 12.54
N ARG A 4 11.81 5.90 11.43
CA ARG A 4 11.87 4.71 10.60
C ARG A 4 11.81 5.09 9.14
N ARG A 5 12.34 4.24 8.30
CA ARG A 5 12.10 4.23 6.86
C ARG A 5 11.02 3.18 6.58
N PRO A 6 9.75 3.46 6.91
CA PRO A 6 8.73 2.44 6.88
C PRO A 6 8.45 2.02 5.45
N TYR A 7 8.18 0.75 5.29
CA TYR A 7 7.46 0.24 4.17
C TYR A 7 6.05 -0.12 4.64
N ILE A 8 5.04 0.49 4.04
CA ILE A 8 3.65 0.16 4.30
C ILE A 8 3.22 -0.85 3.25
N TYR A 9 2.81 -2.03 3.66
CA TYR A 9 2.31 -3.05 2.75
C TYR A 9 0.85 -2.77 2.37
N PRO A 10 0.39 -3.18 1.18
CA PRO A 10 -1.02 -3.03 0.78
C PRO A 10 -1.98 -3.63 1.80
N GLU A 11 -1.59 -4.75 2.40
CA GLU A 11 -2.36 -5.45 3.43
C GLU A 11 -2.52 -4.63 4.72
N ASP A 12 -1.53 -3.78 5.06
CA ASP A 12 -1.62 -2.88 6.23
C ASP A 12 -2.80 -1.91 6.08
N ALA A 13 -2.86 -1.24 4.92
CA ALA A 13 -3.91 -0.26 4.63
C ALA A 13 -5.29 -0.93 4.48
N TYR A 14 -5.35 -2.05 3.75
CA TYR A 14 -6.57 -2.80 3.53
C TYR A 14 -7.15 -3.38 4.82
N SER A 15 -6.31 -4.03 5.62
CA SER A 15 -6.69 -4.59 6.92
C SER A 15 -7.27 -3.53 7.86
N LEU A 16 -6.59 -2.38 7.97
CA LEU A 16 -7.07 -1.27 8.79
C LEU A 16 -8.44 -0.76 8.33
N ALA A 17 -8.64 -0.61 7.03
CA ALA A 17 -9.91 -0.16 6.47
C ALA A 17 -11.03 -1.17 6.71
N VAL A 18 -10.78 -2.47 6.50
CA VAL A 18 -11.75 -3.55 6.77
C VAL A 18 -12.13 -3.62 8.24
N VAL A 19 -11.14 -3.49 9.15
CA VAL A 19 -11.38 -3.46 10.60
C VAL A 19 -12.24 -2.26 11.00
N LYS A 20 -11.96 -1.06 10.48
CA LYS A 20 -12.78 0.13 10.74
C LYS A 20 -14.23 -0.06 10.28
N LEU A 21 -14.43 -0.55 9.06
CA LEU A 21 -15.78 -0.83 8.55
C LEU A 21 -16.50 -1.87 9.41
N GLY A 22 -15.84 -2.98 9.73
CA GLY A 22 -16.39 -4.02 10.59
C GLY A 22 -16.74 -3.52 11.99
N SER A 23 -16.00 -2.53 12.48
CA SER A 23 -16.21 -1.90 13.80
C SER A 23 -17.28 -0.80 13.79
N GLY A 24 -18.02 -0.62 12.71
CA GLY A 24 -19.15 0.32 12.67
C GLY A 24 -18.82 1.68 12.05
N SER A 25 -17.61 1.91 11.55
CA SER A 25 -17.29 3.15 10.85
C SER A 25 -18.03 3.23 9.51
N ASN A 26 -18.71 4.35 9.27
CA ASN A 26 -19.39 4.65 8.00
C ASN A 26 -18.66 5.73 7.19
N LEU A 27 -17.54 6.25 7.72
CA LEU A 27 -16.71 7.23 7.05
C LEU A 27 -15.25 6.76 7.13
N LEU A 28 -14.67 6.45 5.98
CA LEU A 28 -13.24 6.17 5.84
C LEU A 28 -12.54 7.35 5.20
N GLY A 29 -11.41 7.73 5.77
CA GLY A 29 -10.48 8.67 5.19
C GLY A 29 -9.07 8.11 5.25
N TYR A 30 -8.25 8.52 4.29
CA TYR A 30 -6.86 8.10 4.19
C TYR A 30 -5.95 9.31 4.36
N TYR A 31 -4.94 9.20 5.15
CA TYR A 31 -3.87 10.16 5.21
C TYR A 31 -2.54 9.43 4.87
N MET A 32 -2.14 9.49 3.58
CA MET A 32 -2.73 10.16 2.40
C MET A 32 -3.26 9.11 1.42
N TYR A 33 -4.10 9.54 0.45
CA TYR A 33 -4.51 8.69 -0.68
C TYR A 33 -3.71 9.00 -1.94
N HIS A 34 -3.29 10.25 -2.11
CA HIS A 34 -2.39 10.74 -3.17
C HIS A 34 -1.21 11.44 -2.52
N GLY A 35 -0.01 11.11 -2.97
CA GLY A 35 1.22 11.77 -2.56
C GLY A 35 1.32 13.20 -3.08
N GLY A 36 2.36 13.90 -2.66
CA GLY A 36 2.60 15.28 -3.07
C GLY A 36 4.06 15.67 -2.98
N THR A 37 4.33 16.91 -3.35
CA THR A 37 5.64 17.55 -3.23
C THR A 37 5.52 18.76 -2.33
N ASN A 38 6.41 18.90 -1.36
CA ASN A 38 6.45 20.09 -0.51
C ASN A 38 6.79 21.34 -1.33
N PRO A 39 6.06 22.46 -1.13
CA PRO A 39 6.32 23.70 -1.84
C PRO A 39 7.66 24.30 -1.45
N GLU A 40 8.22 25.15 -2.33
CA GLU A 40 9.40 25.94 -2.03
C GLU A 40 9.05 27.26 -1.30
N GLY A 41 9.99 27.72 -0.49
CA GLY A 41 10.01 29.12 0.00
C GLY A 41 9.18 29.39 1.26
N ILE A 42 8.52 28.39 1.85
CA ILE A 42 7.77 28.58 3.09
C ILE A 42 8.22 27.49 4.09
N ASP A 43 9.36 27.72 4.72
CA ASP A 43 9.98 26.76 5.63
C ASP A 43 9.08 26.39 6.82
N GLU A 44 8.23 27.32 7.25
CA GLU A 44 7.33 27.09 8.40
C GLU A 44 6.16 26.16 8.08
N LEU A 45 5.82 25.97 6.80
CA LEU A 45 4.73 25.07 6.37
C LEU A 45 5.22 23.67 6.02
N ASN A 46 6.52 23.46 5.93
CA ASN A 46 7.07 22.16 5.64
C ASN A 46 7.13 21.32 6.91
N GLU A 47 6.48 20.17 6.92
CA GLU A 47 6.70 19.12 7.93
C GLU A 47 8.10 18.50 7.80
N THR A 48 9.09 19.32 7.46
CA THR A 48 10.44 18.89 7.20
C THR A 48 11.27 18.97 8.48
N GLN A 49 12.40 18.33 8.45
CA GLN A 49 13.40 18.36 9.50
C GLN A 49 14.02 19.74 9.73
N ARG A 50 13.75 20.72 8.85
CA ARG A 50 14.41 22.01 8.82
C ARG A 50 13.91 23.00 9.86
N THR A 51 12.68 22.80 10.38
CA THR A 51 12.12 23.75 11.33
C THR A 51 12.24 23.26 12.76
N PRO A 52 12.60 24.14 13.71
CA PRO A 52 12.67 23.78 15.13
C PRO A 52 11.32 23.34 15.72
N SER A 53 10.21 23.70 15.09
CA SER A 53 8.85 23.33 15.51
C SER A 53 8.46 21.91 15.07
N THR A 54 9.08 21.37 14.03
CA THR A 54 8.89 19.99 13.63
C THR A 54 9.97 19.14 14.28
N ASN A 55 9.60 17.96 14.74
CA ASN A 55 10.60 17.03 15.25
C ASN A 55 11.55 16.68 14.09
N TYR A 56 12.84 16.69 14.36
CA TYR A 56 13.82 16.09 13.46
C TYR A 56 13.43 14.63 13.26
N ASN A 57 12.83 14.36 12.12
CA ASN A 57 12.34 13.04 11.77
C ASN A 57 12.94 12.58 10.45
N ASP A 58 12.84 11.31 10.19
CA ASP A 58 13.41 10.67 9.01
C ASP A 58 12.47 10.87 7.79
N MET A 59 12.22 12.14 7.44
CA MET A 59 11.33 12.54 6.35
C MET A 59 12.06 13.37 5.29
N PRO A 60 11.76 13.16 4.00
CA PRO A 60 12.28 13.98 2.91
C PRO A 60 11.87 15.45 3.00
N VAL A 61 12.67 16.32 2.39
CA VAL A 61 12.40 17.77 2.30
C VAL A 61 11.40 18.07 1.20
N LYS A 62 11.51 17.40 0.05
CA LYS A 62 10.66 17.60 -1.13
C LYS A 62 9.56 16.56 -1.23
N ASN A 63 9.90 15.29 -1.07
CA ASN A 63 8.97 14.20 -1.26
C ASN A 63 7.94 14.14 -0.12
N TYR A 64 6.67 14.16 -0.47
CA TYR A 64 5.52 13.98 0.42
C TYR A 64 4.62 12.82 -0.08
N ASP A 65 5.25 11.76 -0.55
CA ASP A 65 4.55 10.59 -1.11
C ASP A 65 3.87 9.75 -0.04
N PHE A 66 4.52 9.53 1.09
CA PHE A 66 4.05 8.71 2.21
C PHE A 66 3.61 7.30 1.80
N GLN A 67 4.04 6.82 0.63
CA GLN A 67 3.60 5.55 0.04
C GLN A 67 2.07 5.45 -0.10
N ALA A 68 1.44 6.58 -0.44
CA ALA A 68 0.01 6.65 -0.69
C ALA A 68 -0.40 5.73 -1.84
N PRO A 69 -1.67 5.32 -1.93
CA PRO A 69 -2.17 4.51 -3.05
C PRO A 69 -1.85 5.08 -4.43
N LEU A 70 -1.93 6.40 -4.58
CA LEU A 70 -1.41 7.17 -5.71
C LEU A 70 -0.21 7.95 -5.22
N GLY A 71 0.96 7.73 -5.82
CA GLY A 71 2.20 8.37 -5.41
C GLY A 71 2.29 9.85 -5.79
N GLU A 72 3.44 10.46 -5.48
CA GLU A 72 3.70 11.89 -5.69
C GLU A 72 3.41 12.36 -7.13
N PHE A 73 3.62 11.48 -8.11
CA PHE A 73 3.44 11.74 -9.54
C PHE A 73 2.18 11.10 -10.12
N GLY A 74 1.25 10.63 -9.28
CA GLY A 74 0.02 9.96 -9.69
C GLY A 74 0.19 8.49 -10.07
N GLN A 75 1.37 7.92 -9.93
CA GLN A 75 1.62 6.51 -10.18
C GLN A 75 0.83 5.64 -9.19
N SER A 76 0.25 4.55 -9.71
CA SER A 76 -0.53 3.63 -8.90
C SER A 76 0.37 2.61 -8.20
N TYR A 77 0.32 2.57 -6.89
CA TYR A 77 0.96 1.53 -6.09
C TYR A 77 0.01 0.32 -5.87
N PRO A 78 0.52 -0.83 -5.44
CA PRO A 78 -0.32 -1.99 -5.11
C PRO A 78 -1.45 -1.69 -4.13
N HIS A 79 -1.29 -0.71 -3.26
CA HIS A 79 -2.30 -0.19 -2.34
C HIS A 79 -3.56 0.28 -3.06
N TYR A 80 -3.41 0.98 -4.20
CA TYR A 80 -4.51 1.47 -5.00
C TYR A 80 -5.43 0.33 -5.43
N TYR A 81 -4.86 -0.71 -6.01
CA TYR A 81 -5.62 -1.85 -6.53
C TYR A 81 -6.29 -2.64 -5.40
N THR A 82 -5.62 -2.78 -4.25
CA THR A 82 -6.17 -3.48 -3.09
C THR A 82 -7.31 -2.71 -2.45
N LEU A 83 -7.16 -1.41 -2.23
CA LEU A 83 -8.21 -0.56 -1.65
C LEU A 83 -9.38 -0.35 -2.61
N ARG A 84 -9.13 -0.35 -3.91
CA ARG A 84 -10.16 -0.22 -4.92
C ARG A 84 -11.25 -1.28 -4.81
N LYS A 85 -10.91 -2.52 -4.49
CA LYS A 85 -11.90 -3.58 -4.21
C LYS A 85 -12.87 -3.17 -3.10
N LEU A 86 -12.34 -2.59 -2.03
CA LEU A 86 -13.14 -2.12 -0.92
C LEU A 86 -14.00 -0.92 -1.30
N HIS A 87 -13.47 -0.01 -2.13
CA HIS A 87 -14.23 1.14 -2.61
C HIS A 87 -15.40 0.72 -3.52
N LEU A 88 -15.19 -0.26 -4.41
CA LEU A 88 -16.27 -0.84 -5.20
C LEU A 88 -17.34 -1.48 -4.32
N PHE A 89 -16.92 -2.24 -3.31
CA PHE A 89 -17.85 -2.82 -2.32
C PHE A 89 -18.66 -1.73 -1.60
N MET A 90 -18.00 -0.68 -1.12
CA MET A 90 -18.69 0.41 -0.44
C MET A 90 -19.63 1.18 -1.37
N GLN A 91 -19.24 1.38 -2.62
CA GLN A 91 -20.07 2.07 -3.60
C GLN A 91 -21.40 1.33 -3.86
N ASP A 92 -21.36 0.01 -3.92
CA ASP A 92 -22.53 -0.80 -4.31
C ASP A 92 -23.32 -1.35 -3.13
N PHE A 93 -22.66 -1.54 -1.98
CA PHE A 93 -23.28 -2.12 -0.77
C PHE A 93 -23.22 -1.19 0.45
N GLY A 94 -22.68 0.02 0.31
CA GLY A 94 -22.52 0.98 1.41
C GLY A 94 -23.85 1.45 2.00
N GLU A 95 -24.87 1.67 1.20
CA GLU A 95 -26.21 2.04 1.68
C GLU A 95 -26.83 0.92 2.52
N LEU A 96 -26.60 -0.34 2.15
CA LEU A 96 -27.05 -1.49 2.93
C LEU A 96 -26.23 -1.60 4.23
N LEU A 97 -24.92 -1.39 4.15
CA LEU A 97 -23.99 -1.52 5.28
C LEU A 97 -24.18 -0.41 6.32
N ALA A 98 -24.37 0.84 5.90
CA ALA A 98 -24.34 2.01 6.78
C ALA A 98 -25.26 1.92 8.02
N PRO A 99 -26.53 1.47 7.90
CA PRO A 99 -27.44 1.34 9.04
C PRO A 99 -27.23 0.07 9.88
N MET A 100 -26.31 -0.83 9.49
CA MET A 100 -26.06 -2.08 10.22
C MET A 100 -25.25 -1.82 11.49
N GLU A 101 -25.68 -2.43 12.59
CA GLU A 101 -24.95 -2.36 13.87
C GLU A 101 -23.78 -3.32 13.89
N ALA A 102 -22.69 -2.92 14.57
CA ALA A 102 -21.52 -3.75 14.74
C ALA A 102 -21.61 -4.64 15.97
N GLN A 103 -21.27 -5.91 15.80
CA GLN A 103 -21.16 -6.91 16.87
C GLN A 103 -19.74 -7.50 16.87
N PHE A 104 -19.23 -7.75 18.09
CA PHE A 104 -17.88 -8.25 18.30
C PHE A 104 -17.92 -9.61 19.02
N PRO A 105 -18.04 -10.71 18.30
CA PRO A 105 -18.10 -12.05 18.90
C PRO A 105 -16.79 -12.53 19.54
N CYS A 106 -15.68 -11.76 19.33
CA CYS A 106 -14.37 -12.09 19.90
C CYS A 106 -14.29 -11.69 21.39
N PRO A 107 -13.38 -12.31 22.18
CA PRO A 107 -13.09 -11.88 23.54
C PRO A 107 -12.75 -10.37 23.59
N GLN A 108 -13.23 -9.68 24.64
CA GLN A 108 -13.00 -8.22 24.77
C GLN A 108 -11.62 -7.90 25.36
N ASP A 109 -11.09 -8.79 26.20
CA ASP A 109 -9.81 -8.61 26.92
C ASP A 109 -8.65 -9.28 26.17
N ILE A 110 -8.43 -8.84 24.93
CA ILE A 110 -7.36 -9.39 24.09
C ILE A 110 -6.02 -8.80 24.47
N LYS A 111 -5.08 -9.64 24.87
CA LYS A 111 -3.70 -9.21 25.10
C LYS A 111 -2.98 -8.98 23.76
N LYS A 112 -2.09 -7.98 23.77
CA LYS A 112 -1.22 -7.75 22.61
C LYS A 112 -0.42 -9.02 22.28
N GLY A 113 -0.47 -9.43 21.01
CA GLY A 113 0.21 -10.63 20.52
C GLY A 113 -0.55 -11.94 20.75
N ASP A 114 -1.78 -11.90 21.30
CA ASP A 114 -2.61 -13.10 21.41
C ASP A 114 -3.12 -13.50 20.01
N ASP A 115 -2.66 -14.66 19.55
CA ASP A 115 -3.03 -15.27 18.28
C ASP A 115 -3.83 -16.58 18.46
N SER A 116 -4.49 -16.76 19.61
CA SER A 116 -5.23 -18.00 19.91
C SER A 116 -6.58 -18.13 19.21
N PHE A 117 -7.14 -17.05 18.69
CA PHE A 117 -8.48 -17.01 18.06
C PHE A 117 -8.51 -16.18 16.78
N LEU A 118 -9.58 -16.34 15.99
CA LEU A 118 -9.83 -15.50 14.82
C LEU A 118 -10.48 -14.19 15.26
N ARG A 119 -9.93 -13.07 14.83
CA ARG A 119 -10.54 -11.74 15.00
C ARG A 119 -11.53 -11.50 13.87
N TYR A 120 -12.78 -11.22 14.24
CA TYR A 120 -13.82 -10.85 13.28
C TYR A 120 -14.90 -9.98 13.94
N ALA A 121 -15.61 -9.26 13.11
CA ALA A 121 -16.80 -8.50 13.49
C ALA A 121 -17.95 -8.83 12.57
N ILE A 122 -19.18 -8.59 13.02
CA ILE A 122 -20.39 -8.74 12.23
C ILE A 122 -21.08 -7.39 12.16
N ARG A 123 -21.54 -7.02 10.99
CA ARG A 123 -22.50 -5.92 10.84
C ARG A 123 -23.78 -6.49 10.27
N GLU A 124 -24.88 -6.30 10.98
CA GLU A 124 -26.16 -6.85 10.56
C GLU A 124 -27.35 -5.95 10.89
N LYS A 125 -28.37 -6.04 10.06
CA LYS A 125 -29.66 -5.39 10.26
C LYS A 125 -30.73 -6.13 9.45
N ASP A 126 -31.93 -6.27 10.02
CA ASP A 126 -33.14 -6.82 9.35
C ASP A 126 -32.86 -8.19 8.69
N GLY A 127 -32.02 -9.02 9.32
CA GLY A 127 -31.70 -10.37 8.86
C GLY A 127 -30.67 -10.43 7.71
N SER A 128 -30.09 -9.32 7.31
CA SER A 128 -29.01 -9.24 6.34
C SER A 128 -27.73 -8.72 7.00
N GLY A 129 -26.57 -9.13 6.53
CA GLY A 129 -25.31 -8.69 7.14
C GLY A 129 -24.04 -9.10 6.42
N PHE A 130 -22.94 -8.71 7.05
CA PHE A 130 -21.58 -8.99 6.59
C PHE A 130 -20.70 -9.43 7.75
N ILE A 131 -19.83 -10.41 7.51
CA ILE A 131 -18.82 -10.88 8.46
C ILE A 131 -17.46 -10.33 7.99
N PHE A 132 -16.86 -9.47 8.79
CA PHE A 132 -15.56 -8.86 8.55
C PHE A 132 -14.48 -9.67 9.25
N ILE A 133 -13.62 -10.32 8.49
CA ILE A 133 -12.58 -11.23 9.00
C ILE A 133 -11.22 -10.54 8.88
N ASN A 134 -10.43 -10.57 9.97
CA ASN A 134 -9.07 -10.11 9.99
C ASN A 134 -8.14 -11.11 10.69
N ASN A 135 -7.42 -11.92 9.90
CA ASN A 135 -6.34 -12.78 10.39
C ASN A 135 -4.98 -12.23 9.95
N TYR A 136 -4.84 -10.90 9.99
CA TYR A 136 -3.62 -10.16 9.67
C TYR A 136 -3.25 -9.20 10.81
N GLU A 137 -1.97 -9.09 11.10
CA GLU A 137 -1.42 -8.05 11.97
C GLU A 137 -0.06 -7.59 11.42
N ARG A 138 0.12 -6.27 11.33
CA ARG A 138 1.35 -5.72 10.79
C ARG A 138 2.56 -6.15 11.61
N LEU A 139 3.60 -6.66 10.91
CA LEU A 139 4.87 -7.10 11.47
C LEU A 139 4.74 -8.25 12.50
N GLN A 140 3.58 -8.91 12.56
CA GLN A 140 3.35 -10.06 13.42
C GLN A 140 2.96 -11.28 12.56
N PRO A 141 3.70 -12.38 12.62
CA PRO A 141 3.30 -13.60 11.95
C PRO A 141 2.13 -14.22 12.73
N LEU A 142 0.94 -14.17 12.15
CA LEU A 142 -0.22 -14.88 12.71
C LEU A 142 -0.26 -16.33 12.24
N THR A 143 -1.02 -17.16 12.96
CA THR A 143 -1.22 -18.57 12.61
C THR A 143 -2.49 -18.76 11.79
N THR A 144 -2.53 -19.85 11.01
CA THR A 144 -3.75 -20.31 10.34
C THR A 144 -4.78 -20.79 11.38
N LYS A 145 -5.99 -20.25 11.32
CA LYS A 145 -7.10 -20.64 12.20
C LYS A 145 -7.88 -21.78 11.56
N LYS A 146 -7.84 -22.94 12.20
CA LYS A 146 -8.50 -24.14 11.70
C LYS A 146 -9.87 -24.31 12.34
N ASN A 147 -10.81 -24.92 11.59
CA ASN A 147 -12.10 -25.34 12.10
C ASN A 147 -12.93 -24.17 12.66
N VAL A 148 -12.81 -22.99 12.02
CA VAL A 148 -13.51 -21.78 12.41
C VAL A 148 -15.01 -21.92 12.17
N HIS A 149 -15.81 -21.51 13.14
CA HIS A 149 -17.25 -21.48 13.08
C HIS A 149 -17.72 -20.02 13.05
N LEU A 150 -18.45 -19.66 12.00
CA LEU A 150 -19.01 -18.31 11.82
C LEU A 150 -20.53 -18.39 11.74
N GLU A 151 -21.18 -17.43 12.40
CA GLU A 151 -22.63 -17.30 12.39
C GLU A 151 -22.99 -15.80 12.35
N ALA A 152 -23.92 -15.40 11.50
CA ALA A 152 -24.48 -14.04 11.45
C ALA A 152 -25.90 -14.11 10.93
N CYS A 153 -26.78 -13.18 11.33
CA CYS A 153 -28.19 -13.14 10.92
C CYS A 153 -28.93 -14.48 11.13
N GLY A 154 -28.58 -15.25 12.16
CA GLY A 154 -29.11 -16.59 12.40
C GLY A 154 -28.70 -17.67 11.38
N VAL A 155 -27.73 -17.37 10.52
CA VAL A 155 -27.21 -18.28 9.48
C VAL A 155 -25.83 -18.78 9.90
N LYS A 156 -25.67 -20.11 10.00
CA LYS A 156 -24.40 -20.76 10.24
C LYS A 156 -23.68 -21.05 8.93
N LEU A 157 -22.43 -20.59 8.82
CA LEU A 157 -21.58 -20.91 7.69
C LEU A 157 -20.93 -22.30 7.89
N PRO A 158 -20.49 -22.97 6.81
CA PRO A 158 -19.67 -24.18 6.96
C PRO A 158 -18.38 -23.87 7.73
N ARG A 159 -17.86 -24.86 8.43
CA ARG A 159 -16.56 -24.73 9.08
C ARG A 159 -15.48 -24.52 8.05
N ILE A 160 -14.64 -23.52 8.26
CA ILE A 160 -13.54 -23.16 7.36
C ILE A 160 -12.20 -23.13 8.06
N THR A 161 -11.15 -23.17 7.27
CA THR A 161 -9.80 -22.83 7.69
C THR A 161 -9.49 -21.45 7.13
N VAL A 162 -9.08 -20.51 7.98
CA VAL A 162 -8.70 -19.15 7.62
C VAL A 162 -7.18 -19.04 7.66
N PRO A 163 -6.51 -18.95 6.51
CA PRO A 163 -5.06 -18.82 6.46
C PRO A 163 -4.55 -17.57 7.19
N ALA A 164 -3.31 -17.61 7.64
CA ALA A 164 -2.60 -16.42 8.09
C ALA A 164 -2.54 -15.38 6.96
N GLY A 165 -2.70 -14.10 7.29
CA GLY A 165 -2.71 -13.00 6.33
C GLY A 165 -4.07 -12.74 5.67
N THR A 166 -5.10 -13.55 5.96
CA THR A 166 -6.44 -13.36 5.35
C THR A 166 -7.16 -12.15 5.93
N VAL A 167 -7.63 -11.28 5.04
CA VAL A 167 -8.56 -10.18 5.34
C VAL A 167 -9.67 -10.20 4.30
N CYS A 168 -10.93 -10.36 4.73
CA CYS A 168 -12.05 -10.45 3.78
C CYS A 168 -13.40 -10.13 4.43
N ILE A 169 -14.45 -9.98 3.59
CA ILE A 169 -15.81 -9.66 3.99
C ILE A 169 -16.75 -10.69 3.38
N PHE A 170 -17.43 -11.48 4.21
CA PHE A 170 -18.40 -12.47 3.74
C PHE A 170 -19.84 -11.95 3.85
N PRO A 171 -20.67 -12.09 2.79
CA PRO A 171 -22.08 -11.71 2.82
C PRO A 171 -22.95 -12.78 3.49
N VAL A 172 -24.01 -12.32 4.16
CA VAL A 172 -25.08 -13.16 4.70
C VAL A 172 -26.43 -12.52 4.37
N ASN A 173 -27.30 -13.25 3.65
CA ASN A 173 -28.61 -12.79 3.16
C ASN A 173 -28.54 -11.49 2.34
N VAL A 174 -27.57 -11.39 1.42
CA VAL A 174 -27.36 -10.24 0.54
C VAL A 174 -27.41 -10.71 -0.92
N GLU A 175 -28.06 -9.97 -1.82
CA GLU A 175 -28.15 -10.23 -3.28
C GLU A 175 -28.62 -11.64 -3.63
N GLY A 176 -29.57 -12.19 -2.88
CA GLY A 176 -30.07 -13.56 -3.09
C GLY A 176 -29.09 -14.65 -2.65
N ILE A 177 -27.97 -14.27 -2.05
CA ILE A 177 -26.98 -15.15 -1.44
C ILE A 177 -27.34 -15.31 0.03
N ARG A 178 -27.64 -16.54 0.48
CA ARG A 178 -27.87 -16.83 1.89
C ARG A 178 -26.59 -16.71 2.70
N TYR A 179 -25.47 -17.24 2.19
CA TYR A 179 -24.12 -17.01 2.67
C TYR A 179 -23.09 -17.37 1.61
N ALA A 180 -21.93 -16.80 1.69
CA ALA A 180 -20.78 -17.23 0.88
C ALA A 180 -19.47 -17.17 1.67
N THR A 181 -18.53 -18.09 1.35
CA THR A 181 -17.13 -18.01 1.76
C THR A 181 -16.27 -17.39 0.64
N ALA A 182 -16.81 -16.35 0.03
CA ALA A 182 -16.24 -15.48 -0.99
C ALA A 182 -16.68 -14.05 -0.70
N GLN A 183 -15.89 -13.08 -1.08
CA GLN A 183 -16.15 -11.66 -0.79
C GLN A 183 -16.96 -11.02 -1.90
N LEU A 184 -18.00 -10.24 -1.56
CA LEU A 184 -18.64 -9.34 -2.51
C LEU A 184 -17.71 -8.19 -2.89
N ILE A 185 -17.60 -7.91 -4.20
CA ILE A 185 -16.77 -6.81 -4.72
C ILE A 185 -17.63 -5.71 -5.32
N ALA A 186 -18.57 -6.07 -6.21
CA ALA A 186 -19.38 -5.09 -6.92
C ALA A 186 -20.68 -5.68 -7.45
N LYS A 187 -21.59 -4.77 -7.84
CA LYS A 187 -22.79 -5.09 -8.59
C LYS A 187 -22.94 -4.10 -9.74
N ARG A 188 -22.93 -4.59 -10.99
CA ARG A 188 -23.09 -3.77 -12.19
C ARG A 188 -23.90 -4.53 -13.23
N ASP A 189 -24.78 -3.83 -13.93
CA ASP A 189 -25.57 -4.38 -15.04
C ASP A 189 -26.28 -5.71 -14.72
N GLY A 190 -26.79 -5.80 -13.48
CA GLY A 190 -27.44 -7.00 -12.98
C GLY A 190 -26.51 -8.16 -12.61
N LYS A 191 -25.21 -8.05 -12.85
CA LYS A 191 -24.20 -9.02 -12.42
C LYS A 191 -23.70 -8.71 -11.01
N VAL A 192 -23.43 -9.74 -10.22
CA VAL A 192 -22.82 -9.67 -8.88
C VAL A 192 -21.45 -10.31 -8.93
N TYR A 193 -20.44 -9.56 -8.60
CA TYR A 193 -19.05 -9.98 -8.65
C TYR A 193 -18.52 -10.31 -7.26
N MET A 194 -17.91 -11.49 -7.15
CA MET A 194 -17.34 -11.98 -5.90
C MET A 194 -15.88 -12.39 -6.09
N GLU A 195 -15.05 -12.13 -5.09
CA GLU A 195 -13.67 -12.60 -5.05
C GLU A 195 -13.56 -13.94 -4.34
N GLN A 196 -12.89 -14.90 -4.97
CA GLN A 196 -12.44 -16.13 -4.32
C GLN A 196 -11.29 -15.80 -3.37
N ILE A 197 -11.45 -16.11 -2.09
CA ILE A 197 -10.41 -15.86 -1.09
C ILE A 197 -9.34 -16.98 -1.15
N PRO A 198 -8.07 -16.63 -1.35
CA PRO A 198 -6.99 -17.61 -1.38
C PRO A 198 -6.95 -18.49 -0.14
N GLY A 199 -6.84 -19.80 -0.35
CA GLY A 199 -6.76 -20.79 0.74
C GLY A 199 -8.08 -21.10 1.45
N ILE A 200 -9.19 -20.45 1.10
CA ILE A 200 -10.54 -20.76 1.60
C ILE A 200 -11.38 -21.42 0.47
N PRO A 201 -11.84 -22.66 0.64
CA PRO A 201 -12.73 -23.27 -0.34
C PRO A 201 -14.03 -22.45 -0.51
N THR A 202 -14.28 -22.02 -1.74
CA THR A 202 -15.49 -21.22 -2.03
C THR A 202 -16.74 -22.08 -1.92
N THR A 203 -17.64 -21.67 -1.05
CA THR A 203 -19.01 -22.18 -0.96
C THR A 203 -19.96 -21.02 -1.10
N ILE A 204 -20.95 -21.14 -1.98
CA ILE A 204 -22.01 -20.15 -2.16
C ILE A 204 -23.35 -20.88 -1.95
N CYS A 205 -24.10 -20.49 -0.95
CA CYS A 205 -25.45 -20.95 -0.71
C CYS A 205 -26.44 -19.85 -1.11
N MET A 206 -27.32 -20.15 -2.04
CA MET A 206 -28.31 -19.20 -2.53
C MET A 206 -29.56 -19.24 -1.66
N ALA A 207 -30.34 -18.18 -1.67
CA ALA A 207 -31.66 -18.11 -0.97
C ALA A 207 -32.69 -19.13 -1.48
N ASP A 208 -32.57 -19.56 -2.74
CA ASP A 208 -33.41 -20.61 -3.33
C ASP A 208 -33.02 -22.05 -2.94
N GLY A 209 -32.01 -22.19 -2.06
CA GLY A 209 -31.53 -23.47 -1.56
C GLY A 209 -30.42 -24.11 -2.39
N LYS A 210 -30.03 -23.53 -3.54
CA LYS A 210 -28.90 -24.04 -4.33
C LYS A 210 -27.59 -23.83 -3.57
N VAL A 211 -26.80 -24.89 -3.47
CA VAL A 211 -25.48 -24.83 -2.82
C VAL A 211 -24.39 -25.22 -3.83
N LEU A 212 -23.44 -24.32 -4.02
CA LEU A 212 -22.26 -24.49 -4.87
C LEU A 212 -21.04 -24.68 -3.95
N ARG A 213 -20.30 -25.78 -4.09
CA ARG A 213 -19.13 -26.08 -3.24
C ARG A 213 -17.87 -26.26 -4.07
N GLY A 214 -16.74 -25.75 -3.57
CA GLY A 214 -15.45 -25.91 -4.22
C GLY A 214 -15.36 -25.22 -5.58
N VAL A 215 -16.18 -24.20 -5.80
CA VAL A 215 -16.14 -23.42 -7.05
C VAL A 215 -14.82 -22.68 -7.13
N LYS A 216 -14.24 -22.63 -8.32
CA LYS A 216 -12.97 -21.94 -8.56
C LYS A 216 -13.13 -20.91 -9.66
N ALA A 217 -12.53 -19.75 -9.46
CA ALA A 217 -12.38 -18.73 -10.50
C ALA A 217 -11.50 -19.27 -11.63
N ARG A 218 -11.88 -18.95 -12.88
CA ARG A 218 -11.15 -19.29 -14.12
C ARG A 218 -11.15 -18.07 -15.01
N GLY A 219 -10.03 -17.39 -15.08
CA GLY A 219 -9.93 -16.13 -15.81
C GLY A 219 -10.56 -14.94 -15.09
N THR A 220 -10.91 -13.91 -15.83
CA THR A 220 -11.33 -12.61 -15.30
C THR A 220 -12.79 -12.59 -14.78
N GLU A 221 -13.69 -13.36 -15.39
CA GLU A 221 -15.09 -13.45 -14.95
C GLU A 221 -15.56 -14.90 -15.12
N THR A 222 -15.73 -15.61 -14.01
CA THR A 222 -16.25 -16.99 -14.05
C THR A 222 -17.72 -16.99 -13.65
N PRO A 223 -18.67 -17.20 -14.58
CA PRO A 223 -20.07 -17.35 -14.23
C PRO A 223 -20.27 -18.62 -13.40
N VAL A 224 -20.91 -18.52 -12.24
CA VAL A 224 -21.09 -19.66 -11.33
C VAL A 224 -22.54 -20.07 -11.13
N TYR A 225 -23.44 -19.11 -11.03
CA TYR A 225 -24.87 -19.35 -10.93
C TYR A 225 -25.69 -18.09 -11.19
N LYS A 226 -26.71 -18.16 -12.07
CA LYS A 226 -27.51 -16.99 -12.45
C LYS A 226 -26.62 -15.79 -12.80
N ASN A 227 -26.76 -14.72 -12.07
CA ASN A 227 -25.99 -13.48 -12.25
C ASN A 227 -24.74 -13.38 -11.33
N ILE A 228 -24.34 -14.47 -10.68
CA ILE A 228 -23.16 -14.49 -9.81
C ILE A 228 -21.91 -14.85 -10.61
N TYR A 229 -20.87 -14.03 -10.51
CA TYR A 229 -19.58 -14.19 -11.15
C TYR A 229 -18.46 -14.27 -10.09
N LEU A 230 -17.55 -15.20 -10.26
CA LEU A 230 -16.42 -15.39 -9.37
C LEU A 230 -15.13 -14.91 -10.05
N LEU A 231 -14.34 -14.15 -9.32
CA LEU A 231 -13.06 -13.57 -9.71
C LEU A 231 -11.94 -14.16 -8.85
N ASP A 232 -10.74 -14.29 -9.40
CA ASP A 232 -9.55 -14.40 -8.56
C ASP A 232 -9.14 -13.02 -8.00
N SER A 233 -8.13 -13.00 -7.11
CA SER A 233 -7.73 -11.76 -6.43
C SER A 233 -7.17 -10.70 -7.38
N HIS A 234 -6.49 -11.12 -8.46
CA HIS A 234 -6.00 -10.19 -9.46
C HIS A 234 -7.16 -9.55 -10.24
N ALA A 235 -8.05 -10.37 -10.79
CA ALA A 235 -9.23 -9.89 -11.51
C ALA A 235 -10.12 -8.99 -10.65
N ALA A 236 -10.30 -9.32 -9.35
CA ALA A 236 -11.06 -8.52 -8.42
C ALA A 236 -10.45 -7.11 -8.21
N SER A 237 -9.13 -7.03 -8.08
CA SER A 237 -8.44 -5.75 -7.88
C SER A 237 -8.41 -4.89 -9.14
N HIS A 238 -8.52 -5.48 -10.33
CA HIS A 238 -8.54 -4.79 -11.62
C HIS A 238 -9.93 -4.70 -12.26
N LEU A 239 -10.96 -5.13 -11.57
CA LEU A 239 -12.34 -5.12 -12.08
C LEU A 239 -12.77 -3.71 -12.52
N PHE A 240 -13.32 -3.56 -13.73
CA PHE A 240 -13.72 -2.29 -14.33
C PHE A 240 -12.58 -1.27 -14.52
N LEU A 241 -11.34 -1.70 -14.53
CA LEU A 241 -10.29 -0.92 -15.13
C LEU A 241 -10.30 -1.17 -16.64
N ASP A 242 -10.22 -0.12 -17.40
CA ASP A 242 -9.94 -0.22 -18.83
C ASP A 242 -8.63 -1.02 -19.02
N GLU A 243 -8.47 -1.60 -20.21
CA GLU A 243 -7.29 -2.41 -20.50
C GLU A 243 -6.02 -1.74 -19.95
N ALA A 244 -5.17 -2.55 -19.34
CA ALA A 244 -3.93 -2.07 -18.74
C ALA A 244 -3.25 -1.09 -19.72
N PRO A 245 -2.80 0.08 -19.24
CA PRO A 245 -2.07 1.01 -20.09
C PRO A 245 -0.98 0.23 -20.82
N ALA A 246 -0.78 0.56 -22.08
CA ALA A 246 0.26 -0.06 -22.90
C ALA A 246 1.53 -0.20 -22.06
N GLN A 247 2.18 -1.37 -22.12
CA GLN A 247 3.41 -1.62 -21.37
C GLN A 247 4.32 -0.39 -21.50
N PRO A 248 4.77 0.22 -20.39
CA PRO A 248 5.61 1.42 -20.50
C PRO A 248 6.83 1.10 -21.35
N ILE A 249 7.18 2.00 -22.27
CA ILE A 249 8.43 1.89 -23.01
C ILE A 249 9.54 2.17 -22.01
N ILE A 250 10.28 1.14 -21.65
CA ILE A 250 11.40 1.24 -20.69
C ILE A 250 12.66 1.58 -21.48
N GLU A 251 13.32 2.67 -21.13
CA GLU A 251 14.59 3.09 -21.70
C GLU A 251 15.64 3.20 -20.58
N ASP A 252 16.80 2.57 -20.78
CA ASP A 252 17.94 2.76 -19.88
C ASP A 252 18.50 4.16 -20.04
N VAL A 253 18.83 4.79 -18.90
CA VAL A 253 19.35 6.16 -18.84
C VAL A 253 20.83 6.13 -18.52
N ALA A 254 21.63 6.85 -19.31
CA ALA A 254 23.05 6.98 -19.08
C ALA A 254 23.32 7.82 -17.81
N TYR A 255 24.24 7.37 -16.99
CA TYR A 255 24.72 8.09 -15.83
C TYR A 255 26.21 7.87 -15.61
N THR A 256 26.84 8.81 -14.95
CA THR A 256 28.27 8.74 -14.64
C THR A 256 28.51 9.17 -13.19
N LYS A 257 29.25 8.37 -12.43
CA LYS A 257 29.73 8.78 -11.12
C LYS A 257 30.89 9.76 -11.30
N VAL A 258 30.68 11.00 -10.92
CA VAL A 258 31.66 12.09 -11.10
C VAL A 258 32.46 12.36 -9.83
N ARG A 259 31.97 11.92 -8.67
CA ARG A 259 32.67 12.03 -7.40
C ARG A 259 32.29 10.88 -6.47
N GLU A 260 33.29 10.26 -5.85
CA GLU A 260 33.09 9.37 -4.73
C GLU A 260 32.68 10.13 -3.46
N ALA A 261 31.99 9.47 -2.54
CA ALA A 261 31.80 10.04 -1.22
C ALA A 261 33.15 10.25 -0.52
N THR A 262 33.34 11.42 0.09
CA THR A 262 34.65 11.80 0.66
C THR A 262 34.76 11.50 2.15
N ALA A 263 33.68 11.49 2.88
CA ALA A 263 33.61 11.16 4.29
C ALA A 263 32.21 10.70 4.71
N ASP A 264 32.16 9.92 5.78
CA ASP A 264 30.94 9.67 6.52
C ASP A 264 30.60 10.86 7.41
N TYR A 265 29.33 11.23 7.50
CA TYR A 265 28.93 12.27 8.42
C TYR A 265 28.77 11.73 9.86
N ASN A 266 28.96 12.62 10.85
CA ASN A 266 28.74 12.27 12.24
C ASN A 266 27.24 12.10 12.52
N ILE A 267 26.83 10.87 12.81
CA ILE A 267 25.43 10.55 13.12
C ILE A 267 25.06 11.13 14.47
N THR A 268 24.07 12.00 14.49
CA THR A 268 23.43 12.48 15.74
C THR A 268 22.37 11.48 16.17
N ILE A 269 22.41 11.01 17.40
CA ILE A 269 21.39 10.12 17.96
C ILE A 269 20.30 10.95 18.61
N GLY A 270 19.10 10.89 18.01
CA GLY A 270 17.92 11.59 18.47
C GLY A 270 17.15 10.84 19.57
N ARG A 271 15.90 11.24 19.77
CA ARG A 271 14.97 10.53 20.64
C ARG A 271 14.82 9.08 20.20
N ASN A 272 14.52 8.19 21.14
CA ASN A 272 14.36 6.75 20.89
C ASN A 272 15.61 6.02 20.40
N LYS A 273 16.79 6.61 20.56
CA LYS A 273 18.08 6.02 20.16
C LYS A 273 18.16 5.71 18.66
N VAL A 274 17.52 6.51 17.82
CA VAL A 274 17.54 6.43 16.38
C VAL A 274 18.33 7.60 15.81
N ALA A 275 19.01 7.39 14.68
CA ALA A 275 19.73 8.45 14.01
C ALA A 275 18.78 9.57 13.58
N GLU A 276 19.19 10.82 13.76
CA GLU A 276 18.58 11.95 13.08
C GLU A 276 18.94 11.92 11.60
N ALA A 277 18.07 12.47 10.78
CA ALA A 277 18.30 12.57 9.36
C ALA A 277 19.50 13.49 9.05
N PRO A 278 20.23 13.21 7.94
CA PRO A 278 21.33 14.06 7.53
C PRO A 278 20.83 15.46 7.16
N ARG A 279 21.63 16.47 7.53
CA ARG A 279 21.40 17.88 7.24
C ARG A 279 22.04 18.28 5.91
N ASP A 280 21.78 19.50 5.45
CA ASP A 280 22.28 20.00 4.16
C ASP A 280 23.82 19.95 4.06
N GLU A 281 24.52 20.31 5.13
CA GLU A 281 25.98 20.28 5.18
C GLU A 281 26.58 18.88 4.93
N HIS A 282 25.86 17.81 5.30
CA HIS A 282 26.33 16.44 5.11
C HIS A 282 26.38 16.02 3.64
N PHE A 283 25.63 16.70 2.76
CA PHE A 283 25.65 16.44 1.33
C PHE A 283 26.91 17.00 0.62
N ALA A 284 27.73 17.79 1.33
CA ALA A 284 29.04 18.22 0.81
C ALA A 284 29.94 17.03 0.52
N ASP A 285 29.88 15.98 1.35
CA ASP A 285 30.68 14.76 1.24
C ASP A 285 30.00 13.60 0.50
N ALA A 286 28.81 13.80 -0.01
CA ALA A 286 28.04 12.76 -0.71
C ALA A 286 28.70 12.36 -2.03
N ALA A 287 28.48 11.13 -2.47
CA ALA A 287 28.77 10.72 -3.83
C ALA A 287 27.92 11.53 -4.82
N ILE A 288 28.49 11.87 -5.98
CA ILE A 288 27.80 12.64 -7.02
C ILE A 288 27.78 11.85 -8.31
N TYR A 289 26.59 11.78 -8.89
CA TYR A 289 26.32 11.21 -10.19
C TYR A 289 25.71 12.27 -11.11
N THR A 290 26.06 12.26 -12.37
CA THR A 290 25.33 12.96 -13.42
C THR A 290 24.45 11.98 -14.16
N ILE A 291 23.24 12.39 -14.50
CA ILE A 291 22.22 11.59 -15.20
C ILE A 291 21.82 12.35 -16.46
N ASP A 292 22.03 11.75 -17.62
CA ASP A 292 21.70 12.38 -18.90
C ASP A 292 20.24 12.10 -19.23
N ILE A 293 19.41 13.14 -19.32
CA ILE A 293 18.00 13.00 -19.63
C ILE A 293 17.84 12.68 -21.12
N PRO A 294 17.23 11.54 -21.49
CA PRO A 294 17.03 11.18 -22.88
C PRO A 294 16.15 12.18 -23.60
N ASP A 295 16.37 12.34 -24.90
CA ASP A 295 15.51 13.14 -25.79
C ASP A 295 14.23 12.35 -26.11
N CYS A 296 13.24 12.47 -25.23
CA CYS A 296 11.97 11.74 -25.31
C CYS A 296 10.79 12.67 -24.99
N ASN A 297 9.59 12.26 -25.38
CA ASN A 297 8.38 12.87 -24.83
C ASN A 297 8.35 12.61 -23.30
N ARG A 298 8.32 13.69 -22.53
CA ARG A 298 8.36 13.64 -21.06
C ARG A 298 6.98 13.49 -20.42
N GLU A 299 5.92 13.70 -21.18
CA GLU A 299 4.55 13.66 -20.66
C GLU A 299 4.19 12.26 -20.14
N GLY A 300 3.76 12.18 -18.88
CA GLY A 300 3.37 10.95 -18.22
C GLY A 300 4.53 9.98 -17.92
N ARG A 301 5.79 10.33 -18.20
CA ARG A 301 6.94 9.45 -18.00
C ARG A 301 7.67 9.71 -16.68
N LEU A 302 8.08 8.63 -16.05
CA LEU A 302 8.82 8.67 -14.78
C LEU A 302 10.29 8.32 -14.99
N LEU A 303 11.17 9.13 -14.41
CA LEU A 303 12.55 8.73 -14.13
C LEU A 303 12.54 7.85 -12.89
N ARG A 304 13.03 6.64 -13.02
CA ARG A 304 13.16 5.68 -11.92
C ARG A 304 14.63 5.43 -11.64
N ILE A 305 15.03 5.65 -10.40
CA ILE A 305 16.39 5.46 -9.91
C ILE A 305 16.37 4.34 -8.86
N ASP A 306 16.82 3.16 -9.26
CA ASP A 306 17.05 2.05 -8.35
C ASP A 306 18.44 2.24 -7.74
N TYR A 307 18.50 2.49 -6.43
CA TYR A 307 19.75 2.78 -5.74
C TYR A 307 19.77 2.14 -4.34
N ARG A 308 20.95 2.11 -3.76
CA ARG A 308 21.23 1.83 -2.35
C ARG A 308 22.01 2.98 -1.75
N GLY A 309 21.74 3.35 -0.52
CA GLY A 309 22.39 4.45 0.19
C GLY A 309 21.63 4.80 1.47
N ASP A 310 21.89 5.98 2.00
CA ASP A 310 21.14 6.54 3.12
C ASP A 310 20.03 7.48 2.62
N VAL A 311 20.43 8.63 2.10
CA VAL A 311 19.54 9.63 1.53
C VAL A 311 20.03 10.07 0.16
N ALA A 312 19.15 10.17 -0.80
CA ALA A 312 19.41 10.68 -2.13
C ALA A 312 18.75 12.04 -2.34
N ARG A 313 19.41 12.93 -3.06
CA ARG A 313 18.90 14.24 -3.50
C ARG A 313 19.14 14.43 -4.99
N LEU A 314 18.10 14.84 -5.71
CA LEU A 314 18.13 15.10 -7.14
C LEU A 314 18.06 16.61 -7.40
N TYR A 315 18.96 17.10 -8.23
CA TYR A 315 19.09 18.50 -8.57
C TYR A 315 18.98 18.72 -10.08
N CYS A 316 18.30 19.78 -10.47
CA CYS A 316 18.33 20.33 -11.83
C CYS A 316 18.83 21.77 -11.79
N ASN A 317 19.85 22.10 -12.57
CA ASN A 317 20.46 23.43 -12.62
C ASN A 317 20.80 23.99 -11.22
N GLY A 318 21.26 23.14 -10.31
CA GLY A 318 21.62 23.49 -8.93
C GLY A 318 20.44 23.62 -7.95
N HIS A 319 19.19 23.48 -8.41
CA HIS A 319 18.00 23.50 -7.56
C HIS A 319 17.61 22.07 -7.12
N LEU A 320 17.34 21.87 -5.84
CA LEU A 320 16.82 20.62 -5.31
C LEU A 320 15.39 20.40 -5.81
N ILE A 321 15.19 19.36 -6.63
CA ILE A 321 13.88 19.05 -7.21
C ILE A 321 13.20 17.84 -6.57
N ALA A 322 13.96 16.90 -6.02
CA ALA A 322 13.45 15.74 -5.32
C ALA A 322 14.45 15.20 -4.31
N ASP A 323 13.99 14.48 -3.32
CA ASP A 323 14.81 13.74 -2.38
C ASP A 323 14.09 12.46 -1.94
N ASN A 324 14.87 11.51 -1.46
CA ASN A 324 14.34 10.22 -1.01
C ASN A 324 15.19 9.65 0.11
N PHE A 325 14.52 9.14 1.15
CA PHE A 325 15.17 8.36 2.19
C PHE A 325 15.04 6.89 1.81
N TYR A 326 16.18 6.25 1.63
CA TYR A 326 16.23 4.87 1.17
C TYR A 326 15.51 3.92 2.11
N ASN A 327 14.60 3.14 1.56
CA ASN A 327 13.84 2.09 2.25
C ASN A 327 13.72 0.81 1.41
N GLY A 328 14.62 0.60 0.45
CA GLY A 328 14.58 -0.52 -0.47
C GLY A 328 13.72 -0.30 -1.71
N ARG A 329 13.10 0.89 -1.86
CA ARG A 329 12.31 1.26 -3.05
C ARG A 329 13.07 2.24 -3.94
N PRO A 330 12.76 2.27 -5.23
CA PRO A 330 13.33 3.25 -6.13
C PRO A 330 12.89 4.68 -5.77
N MET A 331 13.73 5.65 -6.08
CA MET A 331 13.34 7.04 -6.16
C MET A 331 12.70 7.30 -7.52
N LEU A 332 11.57 7.99 -7.53
CA LEU A 332 10.83 8.33 -8.74
C LEU A 332 10.79 9.84 -8.94
N TYR A 333 10.77 10.28 -10.21
CA TYR A 333 10.57 11.69 -10.56
C TYR A 333 9.81 11.82 -11.87
N GLY A 334 8.76 12.67 -11.91
CA GLY A 334 7.97 12.93 -13.11
C GLY A 334 8.72 13.84 -14.09
N LEU A 335 9.11 13.29 -15.24
CA LEU A 335 9.93 14.04 -16.23
C LEU A 335 9.23 15.29 -16.77
N TRP A 336 7.90 15.33 -16.80
CA TRP A 336 7.12 16.50 -17.24
C TRP A 336 7.25 17.71 -16.33
N ARG A 337 7.80 17.53 -15.11
CA ARG A 337 8.09 18.63 -14.18
C ARG A 337 9.44 19.29 -14.41
N LEU A 338 10.29 18.69 -15.26
CA LEU A 338 11.58 19.29 -15.59
C LEU A 338 11.42 20.50 -16.51
N PRO A 339 12.23 21.56 -16.34
CA PRO A 339 12.35 22.60 -17.33
C PRO A 339 12.67 22.03 -18.73
N GLU A 340 12.18 22.68 -19.78
CA GLU A 340 12.38 22.20 -21.16
C GLU A 340 13.87 22.12 -21.56
N ASP A 341 14.69 22.99 -21.02
CA ASP A 341 16.14 23.08 -21.26
C ASP A 341 16.96 22.13 -20.37
N CYS A 342 16.35 21.47 -19.40
CA CYS A 342 17.05 20.51 -18.56
C CYS A 342 17.45 19.27 -19.37
N ARG A 343 18.77 19.03 -19.48
CA ARG A 343 19.35 17.89 -20.20
C ARG A 343 20.11 16.95 -19.27
N GLN A 344 20.50 17.43 -18.11
CA GLN A 344 21.28 16.68 -17.16
C GLN A 344 20.81 16.96 -15.73
N LEU A 345 20.77 15.93 -14.92
CA LEU A 345 20.49 16.02 -13.49
C LEU A 345 21.74 15.66 -12.69
N GLU A 346 21.86 16.23 -11.51
CA GLU A 346 22.84 15.83 -10.52
C GLU A 346 22.14 15.04 -9.41
N LEU A 347 22.61 13.83 -9.16
CA LEU A 347 22.15 13.01 -8.05
C LEU A 347 23.25 12.93 -6.98
N ARG A 348 22.93 13.34 -5.77
CA ARG A 348 23.81 13.19 -4.61
C ARG A 348 23.29 12.08 -3.72
N VAL A 349 24.14 11.12 -3.38
CA VAL A 349 23.78 9.99 -2.51
C VAL A 349 24.73 9.98 -1.32
N ILE A 350 24.17 10.09 -0.12
CA ILE A 350 24.91 9.84 1.12
C ILE A 350 24.99 8.32 1.29
N PRO A 351 26.21 7.75 1.48
CA PRO A 351 26.36 6.33 1.72
C PRO A 351 25.68 5.87 3.00
N LEU A 352 25.11 4.68 2.98
CA LEU A 352 24.62 4.02 4.18
C LEU A 352 25.79 3.59 5.05
N GLN A 353 25.83 4.08 6.28
CA GLN A 353 26.88 3.71 7.23
C GLN A 353 26.60 2.35 7.86
N LYS A 354 27.65 1.67 8.24
CA LYS A 354 27.55 0.39 8.96
C LYS A 354 26.86 0.60 10.32
N ASP A 355 25.96 -0.33 10.63
CA ASP A 355 25.23 -0.34 11.91
C ASP A 355 24.45 0.95 12.20
N MET A 356 24.03 1.66 11.15
CA MET A 356 23.27 2.88 11.28
C MET A 356 21.97 2.62 12.05
N PRO A 357 21.67 3.36 13.14
CA PRO A 357 20.53 3.10 13.99
C PRO A 357 19.23 3.68 13.39
N VAL A 358 18.80 3.11 12.26
CA VAL A 358 17.50 3.34 11.62
C VAL A 358 16.79 2.01 11.40
N TYR A 359 15.47 2.05 11.21
CA TYR A 359 14.67 0.84 11.03
C TYR A 359 14.32 0.67 9.55
N PHE A 360 14.95 -0.29 8.88
CA PHE A 360 14.64 -0.67 7.51
C PHE A 360 13.55 -1.74 7.41
N PRO A 361 12.79 -1.78 6.29
CA PRO A 361 12.01 -2.95 5.92
C PRO A 361 12.92 -4.18 5.75
N ARG A 362 12.34 -5.37 5.86
CA ARG A 362 13.11 -6.63 5.73
C ARG A 362 13.71 -6.83 4.35
N GLU A 363 13.07 -6.27 3.33
CA GLU A 363 13.43 -6.39 1.93
C GLU A 363 14.52 -5.39 1.49
N ALA A 364 14.83 -4.40 2.33
CA ALA A 364 15.85 -3.40 1.98
C ALA A 364 17.26 -4.01 2.06
N ASP A 365 18.08 -3.75 1.05
CA ASP A 365 19.50 -4.04 1.10
C ASP A 365 20.19 -3.02 2.02
N THR A 366 20.65 -3.47 3.17
CA THR A 366 21.32 -2.62 4.17
C THR A 366 22.83 -2.75 4.14
N THR A 367 23.40 -3.24 3.05
CA THR A 367 24.88 -3.25 2.85
C THR A 367 25.41 -1.83 2.92
N PRO A 368 26.45 -1.55 3.73
CA PRO A 368 27.04 -0.23 3.81
C PRO A 368 27.57 0.28 2.47
N GLY A 369 27.58 1.59 2.31
CA GLY A 369 28.00 2.27 1.07
C GLY A 369 26.84 2.82 0.27
N GLU A 370 27.10 3.15 -0.98
CA GLU A 370 26.10 3.59 -1.95
C GLU A 370 26.35 2.96 -3.32
N GLU A 371 25.26 2.75 -4.06
CA GLU A 371 25.30 2.16 -5.39
C GLU A 371 24.10 2.61 -6.20
N ILE A 372 24.29 2.95 -7.46
CA ILE A 372 23.21 3.05 -8.43
C ILE A 372 23.10 1.70 -9.13
N VAL A 373 21.99 1.02 -8.91
CA VAL A 373 21.71 -0.29 -9.50
C VAL A 373 21.26 -0.13 -10.95
N ARG A 374 20.34 0.79 -11.19
CA ARG A 374 19.82 1.09 -12.52
C ARG A 374 19.09 2.42 -12.54
N ILE A 375 19.15 3.11 -13.68
CA ILE A 375 18.32 4.28 -13.96
C ILE A 375 17.57 4.03 -15.26
N ILE A 376 16.27 4.21 -15.24
CA ILE A 376 15.40 4.06 -16.42
C ILE A 376 14.39 5.20 -16.52
N VAL A 377 13.85 5.36 -17.70
CA VAL A 377 12.61 6.10 -17.94
C VAL A 377 11.51 5.10 -18.30
N GLU A 378 10.40 5.16 -17.58
CA GLU A 378 9.24 4.29 -17.75
C GLU A 378 7.93 5.06 -17.93
#